data_3e493ecc393a2b21ee7fa36f2878c0af
#
_entry.id   3e493ecc393a2b21ee7fa36f2878c0af
#
_cell.length_a   1.000
_cell.length_b   1.000
_cell.length_c   1.000
_cell.angle_alpha   90.00
_cell.angle_beta   90.00
_cell.angle_gamma   90.00
#
_symmetry.space_group_name_H-M   'P 1'
#
loop_
_entity.id
_entity.type
_entity.pdbx_description
1 polymer ?
#
loop_
_entity_poly.entity_id
_entity_poly.type
_entity_poly.pdbx_seq_one_letter_code
_entity_poly.pdbx_strand_id
1 'polypeptide(L)'
;MNAIIGYSNFLLESLQKEKEKEYIEHIKKAGKTLLELINHTLDLSKIEAGKMIINPEPMDIRELKDEIENLFALRISEKDLEFKVELDDSIPPFLVLDETRLRQILINLIGNSIKFTDDGYVKLGIKKFKQISQDKIDLAIIVEDTGIGIPENQQEKIFEAYTQQENQ
;
A
#
# COMPACT_ATOMS: atom_id res chain seq x y z
N MET A 1 4.39 -19.19 9.51
CA MET A 1 4.37 -17.74 9.79
C MET A 1 3.18 -17.34 10.67
N ASN A 2 1.93 -17.63 10.29
CA ASN A 2 0.75 -17.25 11.09
C ASN A 2 0.81 -17.73 12.56
N ALA A 3 1.36 -18.93 12.83
CA ALA A 3 1.55 -19.42 14.18
C ALA A 3 2.55 -18.56 14.99
N ILE A 4 3.67 -18.11 14.38
CA ILE A 4 4.64 -17.24 15.05
C ILE A 4 3.98 -15.91 15.44
N ILE A 5 3.24 -15.30 14.54
CA ILE A 5 2.51 -14.05 14.80
C ILE A 5 1.43 -14.27 15.88
N GLY A 6 0.71 -15.39 15.82
CA GLY A 6 -0.32 -15.73 16.80
C GLY A 6 0.25 -15.93 18.21
N TYR A 7 1.33 -16.71 18.35
CA TYR A 7 1.99 -16.90 19.65
C TYR A 7 2.63 -15.59 20.16
N SER A 8 3.16 -14.75 19.29
CA SER A 8 3.68 -13.44 19.69
C SER A 8 2.57 -12.55 20.28
N ASN A 9 1.36 -12.53 19.69
CA ASN A 9 0.23 -11.79 20.25
C ASN A 9 -0.15 -12.32 21.63
N PHE A 10 -0.25 -13.66 21.79
CA PHE A 10 -0.62 -14.27 23.06
C PHE A 10 0.43 -13.96 24.17
N LEU A 11 1.71 -14.00 23.83
CA LEU A 11 2.79 -13.68 24.77
C LEU A 11 2.78 -12.20 25.18
N LEU A 12 2.50 -11.26 24.25
CA LEU A 12 2.39 -9.83 24.56
C LEU A 12 1.32 -9.53 25.62
N GLU A 13 0.19 -10.25 25.57
CA GLU A 13 -0.89 -10.10 26.56
C GLU A 13 -0.51 -10.67 27.94
N SER A 14 0.35 -11.68 28.00
CA SER A 14 0.68 -12.40 29.23
C SER A 14 1.94 -11.91 29.93
N LEU A 15 2.83 -11.20 29.25
CA LEU A 15 4.10 -10.73 29.78
C LEU A 15 3.94 -9.48 30.63
N GLN A 16 4.66 -9.45 31.77
CA GLN A 16 4.66 -8.29 32.69
C GLN A 16 5.92 -7.42 32.56
N LYS A 17 7.01 -7.99 32.01
CA LYS A 17 8.29 -7.27 31.88
C LYS A 17 8.35 -6.56 30.52
N GLU A 18 8.54 -5.23 30.55
CA GLU A 18 8.61 -4.41 29.33
C GLU A 18 9.66 -4.87 28.32
N LYS A 19 10.82 -5.29 28.81
CA LYS A 19 11.91 -5.76 27.94
C LYS A 19 11.55 -7.06 27.18
N GLU A 20 10.77 -7.93 27.79
CA GLU A 20 10.28 -9.16 27.16
C GLU A 20 9.21 -8.83 26.10
N LYS A 21 8.33 -7.85 26.37
CA LYS A 21 7.36 -7.35 25.40
C LYS A 21 8.05 -6.77 24.17
N GLU A 22 9.09 -5.96 24.36
CA GLU A 22 9.87 -5.38 23.27
C GLU A 22 10.44 -6.47 22.34
N TYR A 23 11.01 -7.54 22.90
CA TYR A 23 11.50 -8.66 22.09
C TYR A 23 10.41 -9.37 21.32
N ILE A 24 9.23 -9.56 21.92
CA ILE A 24 8.10 -10.18 21.23
C ILE A 24 7.54 -9.27 20.13
N GLU A 25 7.51 -7.96 20.34
CA GLU A 25 7.12 -7.00 19.29
C GLU A 25 8.09 -7.05 18.10
N HIS A 26 9.40 -7.15 18.36
CA HIS A 26 10.40 -7.32 17.30
C HIS A 26 10.19 -8.63 16.53
N ILE A 27 9.92 -9.75 17.22
CA ILE A 27 9.63 -11.04 16.58
C ILE A 27 8.36 -10.94 15.73
N LYS A 28 7.30 -10.33 16.25
CA LYS A 28 6.05 -10.11 15.54
C LYS A 28 6.25 -9.26 14.28
N LYS A 29 7.01 -8.16 14.39
CA LYS A 29 7.34 -7.27 13.27
C LYS A 29 8.14 -8.02 12.20
N ALA A 30 9.20 -8.72 12.59
CA ALA A 30 10.00 -9.53 11.67
C ALA A 30 9.16 -10.63 10.98
N GLY A 31 8.28 -11.29 11.74
CA GLY A 31 7.36 -12.28 11.21
C GLY A 31 6.38 -11.72 10.17
N LYS A 32 5.82 -10.53 10.40
CA LYS A 32 4.97 -9.84 9.43
C LYS A 32 5.73 -9.48 8.16
N THR A 33 6.92 -8.89 8.31
CA THR A 33 7.77 -8.52 7.17
C THR A 33 8.12 -9.74 6.30
N LEU A 34 8.48 -10.87 6.93
CA LEU A 34 8.78 -12.09 6.19
C LEU A 34 7.56 -12.65 5.46
N LEU A 35 6.36 -12.58 6.08
CA LEU A 35 5.12 -13.00 5.44
C LEU A 35 4.79 -12.12 4.21
N GLU A 36 4.99 -10.81 4.33
CA GLU A 36 4.83 -9.86 3.23
C GLU A 36 5.79 -10.18 2.07
N LEU A 37 7.07 -10.42 2.35
CA LEU A 37 8.07 -10.80 1.35
C LEU A 37 7.69 -12.10 0.63
N ILE A 38 7.25 -13.12 1.37
CA ILE A 38 6.79 -14.40 0.79
C ILE A 38 5.60 -14.16 -0.14
N ASN A 39 4.61 -13.39 0.30
CA ASN A 39 3.43 -13.09 -0.51
C ASN A 39 3.78 -12.30 -1.78
N HIS A 40 4.66 -11.31 -1.69
CA HIS A 40 5.14 -10.55 -2.84
C HIS A 40 5.87 -11.46 -3.84
N THR A 41 6.73 -12.37 -3.36
CA THR A 41 7.45 -13.32 -4.22
C THR A 41 6.49 -14.29 -4.92
N LEU A 42 5.45 -14.76 -4.21
CA LEU A 42 4.43 -15.63 -4.78
C LEU A 42 3.56 -14.88 -5.81
N ASP A 43 3.19 -13.64 -5.53
CA ASP A 43 2.42 -12.82 -6.47
C ASP A 43 3.24 -12.52 -7.73
N LEU A 44 4.53 -12.18 -7.61
CA LEU A 44 5.42 -12.00 -8.74
C LEU A 44 5.52 -13.27 -9.60
N SER A 45 5.73 -14.43 -8.96
CA SER A 45 5.80 -15.72 -9.68
C SER A 45 4.50 -16.03 -10.44
N LYS A 46 3.32 -15.63 -9.89
CA LYS A 46 2.04 -15.77 -10.59
C LYS A 46 1.90 -14.82 -11.76
N ILE A 47 2.42 -13.58 -11.64
CA ILE A 47 2.42 -12.58 -12.72
C ILE A 47 3.30 -13.08 -13.87
N GLU A 48 4.55 -13.49 -13.58
CA GLU A 48 5.51 -14.00 -14.58
C GLU A 48 4.99 -15.25 -15.30
N ALA A 49 4.29 -16.11 -14.58
CA ALA A 49 3.67 -17.30 -15.16
C ALA A 49 2.36 -17.01 -15.93
N GLY A 50 1.88 -15.76 -15.95
CA GLY A 50 0.57 -15.41 -16.53
C GLY A 50 -0.62 -16.05 -15.81
N LYS A 51 -0.44 -16.44 -14.54
CA LYS A 51 -1.44 -17.15 -13.73
C LYS A 51 -2.11 -16.26 -12.68
N MET A 52 -1.83 -14.96 -12.68
CA MET A 52 -2.52 -14.06 -11.79
C MET A 52 -3.97 -13.92 -12.25
N ILE A 53 -4.90 -14.27 -11.37
CA ILE A 53 -6.33 -14.11 -11.60
C ILE A 53 -6.73 -12.78 -10.98
N ILE A 54 -7.36 -11.93 -11.77
CA ILE A 54 -8.02 -10.70 -11.32
C ILE A 54 -9.47 -11.06 -11.04
N ASN A 55 -9.98 -10.71 -9.87
CA ASN A 55 -11.33 -11.00 -9.41
C ASN A 55 -12.13 -9.70 -9.23
N PRO A 56 -12.72 -9.13 -10.31
CA PRO A 56 -13.49 -7.90 -10.21
C PRO A 56 -14.82 -8.15 -9.53
N GLU A 57 -15.08 -7.43 -8.45
CA GLU A 57 -16.33 -7.45 -7.71
C GLU A 57 -16.85 -6.01 -7.49
N PRO A 58 -18.17 -5.82 -7.27
CA PRO A 58 -18.69 -4.52 -6.90
C PRO A 58 -18.06 -4.04 -5.59
N MET A 59 -17.42 -2.87 -5.60
CA MET A 59 -16.80 -2.25 -4.42
C MET A 59 -17.17 -0.77 -4.33
N ASP A 60 -17.22 -0.21 -3.13
CA ASP A 60 -17.36 1.22 -2.89
C ASP A 60 -15.98 1.89 -2.85
N ILE A 61 -15.72 2.75 -3.84
CA ILE A 61 -14.44 3.46 -3.94
C ILE A 61 -14.22 4.47 -2.80
N ARG A 62 -15.31 4.95 -2.18
CA ARG A 62 -15.24 5.87 -1.04
C ARG A 62 -14.80 5.14 0.23
N GLU A 63 -15.32 3.94 0.44
CA GLU A 63 -14.89 3.09 1.57
C GLU A 63 -13.40 2.78 1.46
N LEU A 64 -12.91 2.39 0.28
CA LEU A 64 -11.49 2.16 0.06
C LEU A 64 -10.65 3.41 0.32
N LYS A 65 -11.11 4.58 -0.15
CA LYS A 65 -10.46 5.88 0.11
C LYS A 65 -10.34 6.13 1.61
N ASP A 66 -11.44 6.01 2.36
CA ASP A 66 -11.48 6.27 3.80
C ASP A 66 -10.59 5.29 4.59
N GLU A 67 -10.55 4.02 4.18
CA GLU A 67 -9.65 3.04 4.77
C GLU A 67 -8.17 3.38 4.54
N ILE A 68 -7.80 3.81 3.33
CA ILE A 68 -6.43 4.22 3.02
C ILE A 68 -6.03 5.45 3.84
N GLU A 69 -6.91 6.44 3.98
CA GLU A 69 -6.67 7.61 4.83
C GLU A 69 -6.40 7.19 6.29
N ASN A 70 -7.26 6.35 6.84
CA ASN A 70 -7.13 5.87 8.22
C ASN A 70 -5.86 5.03 8.43
N LEU A 71 -5.51 4.18 7.46
CA LEU A 71 -4.34 3.31 7.54
C LEU A 71 -3.02 4.09 7.68
N PHE A 72 -2.93 5.23 7.00
CA PHE A 72 -1.71 6.03 6.99
C PHE A 72 -1.72 7.22 7.94
N ALA A 73 -2.85 7.55 8.57
CA ALA A 73 -2.99 8.73 9.43
C ALA A 73 -1.89 8.85 10.50
N LEU A 74 -1.58 7.76 11.20
CA LEU A 74 -0.54 7.76 12.24
C LEU A 74 0.85 8.00 11.65
N ARG A 75 1.22 7.31 10.58
CA ARG A 75 2.55 7.44 9.95
C ARG A 75 2.78 8.83 9.37
N ILE A 76 1.75 9.43 8.81
CA ILE A 76 1.75 10.80 8.30
C ILE A 76 1.96 11.78 9.45
N SER A 77 1.22 11.60 10.55
CA SER A 77 1.36 12.44 11.75
C SER A 77 2.74 12.30 12.41
N GLU A 78 3.30 11.09 12.49
CA GLU A 78 4.64 10.86 13.05
C GLU A 78 5.76 11.54 12.25
N LYS A 79 5.56 11.77 10.95
CA LYS A 79 6.51 12.46 10.07
C LYS A 79 6.19 13.94 9.84
N ASP A 80 5.10 14.46 10.43
CA ASP A 80 4.62 15.83 10.23
C ASP A 80 4.36 16.18 8.75
N LEU A 81 3.92 15.19 7.97
CA LEU A 81 3.59 15.37 6.55
C LEU A 81 2.12 15.76 6.37
N GLU A 82 1.82 16.46 5.28
CA GLU A 82 0.43 16.68 4.86
C GLU A 82 -0.05 15.51 4.00
N PHE A 83 -1.21 14.93 4.32
CA PHE A 83 -1.84 13.90 3.48
C PHE A 83 -3.07 14.46 2.78
N LYS A 84 -3.03 14.53 1.46
CA LYS A 84 -4.12 15.03 0.62
C LYS A 84 -4.78 13.87 -0.09
N VAL A 85 -6.08 13.66 0.14
CA VAL A 85 -6.85 12.63 -0.59
C VAL A 85 -8.00 13.29 -1.32
N GLU A 86 -7.97 13.17 -2.64
CA GLU A 86 -8.97 13.75 -3.54
C GLU A 86 -9.70 12.64 -4.30
N LEU A 87 -11.02 12.66 -4.26
CA LEU A 87 -11.88 11.78 -5.06
C LEU A 87 -12.82 12.65 -5.90
N ASP A 88 -12.81 12.42 -7.20
CA ASP A 88 -13.70 13.11 -8.15
C ASP A 88 -15.14 12.68 -7.93
N ASP A 89 -16.02 13.65 -7.60
CA ASP A 89 -17.45 13.44 -7.32
C ASP A 89 -18.22 12.85 -8.50
N SER A 90 -17.70 12.94 -9.72
CA SER A 90 -18.31 12.36 -10.92
C SER A 90 -18.12 10.84 -11.04
N ILE A 91 -17.33 10.23 -10.16
CA ILE A 91 -17.13 8.79 -10.12
C ILE A 91 -18.35 8.13 -9.45
N PRO A 92 -18.97 7.12 -10.08
CA PRO A 92 -20.02 6.34 -9.44
C PRO A 92 -19.56 5.75 -8.12
N PRO A 93 -20.41 5.66 -7.09
CA PRO A 93 -20.01 5.13 -5.79
C PRO A 93 -19.55 3.68 -5.86
N PHE A 94 -20.19 2.87 -6.69
CA PHE A 94 -19.83 1.47 -6.88
C PHE A 94 -19.15 1.27 -8.23
N LEU A 95 -18.01 0.59 -8.18
CA LEU A 95 -17.20 0.19 -9.33
C LEU A 95 -16.95 -1.31 -9.28
N VAL A 96 -16.78 -1.94 -10.45
CA VAL A 96 -16.42 -3.36 -10.55
C VAL A 96 -14.91 -3.45 -10.76
N LEU A 97 -14.18 -3.69 -9.68
CA LEU A 97 -12.72 -3.75 -9.62
C LEU A 97 -12.27 -4.86 -8.68
N ASP A 98 -11.02 -5.30 -8.82
CA ASP A 98 -10.38 -6.14 -7.80
C ASP A 98 -9.88 -5.27 -6.65
N GLU A 99 -10.71 -5.13 -5.63
CA GLU A 99 -10.44 -4.29 -4.46
C GLU A 99 -9.15 -4.70 -3.75
N THR A 100 -8.91 -6.01 -3.61
CA THR A 100 -7.71 -6.54 -2.93
C THR A 100 -6.44 -6.10 -3.64
N ARG A 101 -6.42 -6.18 -4.97
CA ARG A 101 -5.27 -5.76 -5.76
C ARG A 101 -5.11 -4.26 -5.81
N LEU A 102 -6.21 -3.53 -5.95
CA LEU A 102 -6.17 -2.07 -5.91
C LEU A 102 -5.65 -1.57 -4.55
N ARG A 103 -6.15 -2.10 -3.47
CA ARG A 103 -5.67 -1.81 -2.11
C ARG A 103 -4.17 -2.09 -1.96
N GLN A 104 -3.71 -3.25 -2.43
CA GLN A 104 -2.30 -3.65 -2.38
C GLN A 104 -1.40 -2.65 -3.13
N ILE A 105 -1.82 -2.21 -4.33
CA ILE A 105 -1.11 -1.20 -5.11
C ILE A 105 -1.04 0.13 -4.36
N LEU A 106 -2.17 0.61 -3.82
CA LEU A 106 -2.23 1.88 -3.10
C LEU A 106 -1.36 1.86 -1.83
N ILE A 107 -1.44 0.79 -1.05
CA ILE A 107 -0.60 0.62 0.15
C ILE A 107 0.88 0.67 -0.21
N ASN A 108 1.28 0.00 -1.29
CA ASN A 108 2.68 -0.02 -1.72
C ASN A 108 3.16 1.37 -2.18
N LEU A 109 2.39 2.04 -3.04
CA LEU A 109 2.76 3.35 -3.57
C LEU A 109 2.79 4.42 -2.47
N ILE A 110 1.73 4.54 -1.67
CA ILE A 110 1.64 5.52 -0.60
C ILE A 110 2.68 5.23 0.50
N GLY A 111 2.89 3.95 0.83
CA GLY A 111 3.91 3.56 1.79
C GLY A 111 5.32 3.97 1.35
N ASN A 112 5.63 3.83 0.06
CA ASN A 112 6.88 4.31 -0.52
C ASN A 112 6.97 5.84 -0.49
N SER A 113 5.92 6.56 -0.91
CA SER A 113 5.87 8.01 -0.86
C SER A 113 6.13 8.54 0.56
N ILE A 114 5.48 7.98 1.58
CA ILE A 114 5.71 8.36 2.98
C ILE A 114 7.15 8.03 3.42
N LYS A 115 7.69 6.91 2.99
CA LYS A 115 9.04 6.48 3.35
C LYS A 115 10.08 7.47 2.84
N PHE A 116 9.92 7.96 1.60
CA PHE A 116 10.91 8.76 0.90
C PHE A 116 10.63 10.27 0.91
N THR A 117 9.59 10.70 1.62
CA THR A 117 9.29 12.12 1.88
C THR A 117 9.60 12.43 3.33
N ASP A 118 10.49 13.39 3.56
CA ASP A 118 10.85 13.83 4.90
C ASP A 118 10.12 15.12 5.31
N ASP A 119 9.71 15.95 4.34
CA ASP A 119 8.96 17.18 4.55
C ASP A 119 8.04 17.46 3.37
N GLY A 120 6.90 18.10 3.61
CA GLY A 120 5.91 18.46 2.61
C GLY A 120 4.66 17.58 2.62
N TYR A 121 4.31 16.97 1.47
CA TYR A 121 3.04 16.24 1.35
C TYR A 121 3.14 14.93 0.57
N VAL A 122 2.16 14.07 0.85
CA VAL A 122 1.78 12.92 0.01
C VAL A 122 0.34 13.12 -0.43
N LYS A 123 0.05 12.89 -1.71
CA LYS A 123 -1.28 13.10 -2.28
C LYS A 123 -1.76 11.83 -3.01
N LEU A 124 -2.99 11.42 -2.73
CA LEU A 124 -3.74 10.43 -3.49
C LEU A 124 -4.87 11.14 -4.24
N GLY A 125 -4.85 11.08 -5.56
CA GLY A 125 -5.91 11.57 -6.42
C GLY A 125 -6.60 10.42 -7.15
N ILE A 126 -7.92 10.32 -7.05
CA ILE A 126 -8.73 9.36 -7.80
C ILE A 126 -9.67 10.18 -8.70
N LYS A 127 -9.43 10.13 -10.01
CA LYS A 127 -10.13 10.96 -10.98
C LYS A 127 -10.73 10.13 -12.09
N LYS A 128 -11.90 10.56 -12.57
CA LYS A 128 -12.48 10.04 -13.81
C LYS A 128 -11.69 10.62 -14.97
N PHE A 129 -10.93 9.77 -15.65
CA PHE A 129 -10.12 10.19 -16.79
C PHE A 129 -10.96 10.31 -18.07
N LYS A 130 -11.81 9.31 -18.34
CA LYS A 130 -12.63 9.28 -19.54
C LYS A 130 -13.89 8.44 -19.36
N GLN A 131 -15.00 8.85 -20.02
CA GLN A 131 -16.18 7.99 -20.21
C GLN A 131 -15.96 7.14 -21.47
N ILE A 132 -15.93 5.82 -21.31
CA ILE A 132 -15.75 4.88 -22.43
C ILE A 132 -17.10 4.48 -23.03
N SER A 133 -18.08 4.16 -22.16
CA SER A 133 -19.45 3.84 -22.53
C SER A 133 -20.40 4.23 -21.40
N GLN A 134 -21.69 3.95 -21.53
CA GLN A 134 -22.66 4.22 -20.47
C GLN A 134 -22.27 3.57 -19.14
N ASP A 135 -21.70 2.35 -19.19
CA ASP A 135 -21.37 1.52 -18.01
C ASP A 135 -19.86 1.36 -17.75
N LYS A 136 -19.02 2.10 -18.49
CA LYS A 136 -17.56 1.98 -18.34
C LYS A 136 -16.90 3.34 -18.32
N ILE A 137 -16.03 3.51 -17.33
CA ILE A 137 -15.17 4.68 -17.19
C ILE A 137 -13.70 4.24 -17.07
N ASP A 138 -12.79 5.07 -17.54
CA ASP A 138 -11.38 4.97 -17.21
C ASP A 138 -11.13 5.83 -15.96
N LEU A 139 -10.41 5.26 -15.01
CA LEU A 139 -9.95 5.95 -13.82
C LEU A 139 -8.47 6.27 -13.94
N ALA A 140 -8.09 7.46 -13.48
CA ALA A 140 -6.73 7.81 -13.18
C ALA A 140 -6.56 7.80 -11.66
N ILE A 141 -5.67 6.95 -11.17
CA ILE A 141 -5.27 6.92 -9.76
C ILE A 141 -3.84 7.46 -9.71
N ILE A 142 -3.63 8.54 -8.99
CA ILE A 142 -2.40 9.32 -8.97
C ILE A 142 -1.90 9.36 -7.52
N VAL A 143 -0.68 8.90 -7.31
CA VAL A 143 0.05 9.11 -6.05
C VAL A 143 1.18 10.08 -6.35
N GLU A 144 1.24 11.17 -5.61
CA GLU A 144 2.23 12.25 -5.75
C GLU A 144 2.86 12.53 -4.41
N ASP A 145 4.15 12.77 -4.38
CA ASP A 145 4.88 13.14 -3.17
C ASP A 145 5.91 14.26 -3.46
N THR A 146 6.37 14.89 -2.39
CA THR A 146 7.43 15.92 -2.43
C THR A 146 8.76 15.36 -1.96
N GLY A 147 8.96 14.05 -2.02
CA GLY A 147 10.17 13.37 -1.57
C GLY A 147 11.37 13.59 -2.48
N ILE A 148 12.39 12.76 -2.28
CA ILE A 148 13.67 12.86 -3.01
C ILE A 148 13.58 12.65 -4.52
N GLY A 149 12.43 12.14 -5.00
CA GLY A 149 12.21 11.80 -6.40
C GLY A 149 13.02 10.59 -6.88
N ILE A 150 12.84 10.26 -8.17
CA ILE A 150 13.52 9.15 -8.83
C ILE A 150 14.31 9.70 -10.02
N PRO A 151 15.64 9.52 -10.06
CA PRO A 151 16.46 9.92 -11.19
C PRO A 151 15.97 9.34 -12.52
N GLU A 152 16.01 10.13 -13.60
CA GLU A 152 15.49 9.73 -14.91
C GLU A 152 16.03 8.37 -15.39
N ASN A 153 17.31 8.11 -15.17
CA ASN A 153 17.98 6.86 -15.57
C ASN A 153 17.56 5.63 -14.76
N GLN A 154 16.78 5.82 -13.71
CA GLN A 154 16.26 4.75 -12.84
C GLN A 154 14.75 4.54 -12.98
N GLN A 155 14.02 5.48 -13.59
CA GLN A 155 12.55 5.43 -13.68
C GLN A 155 12.02 4.18 -14.41
N GLU A 156 12.70 3.69 -15.42
CA GLU A 156 12.31 2.45 -16.10
C GLU A 156 12.62 1.22 -15.23
N LYS A 157 13.75 1.27 -14.51
CA LYS A 157 14.25 0.14 -13.72
C LYS A 157 13.45 -0.13 -12.44
N ILE A 158 12.80 0.88 -11.85
CA ILE A 158 12.03 0.71 -10.60
C ILE A 158 10.82 -0.22 -10.75
N PHE A 159 10.38 -0.49 -11.97
CA PHE A 159 9.31 -1.45 -12.27
C PHE A 159 9.83 -2.86 -12.57
N GLU A 160 11.14 -3.06 -12.62
CA GLU A 160 11.73 -4.39 -12.74
C GLU A 160 11.70 -5.10 -11.38
N ALA A 161 11.51 -6.42 -11.42
CA ALA A 161 11.46 -7.23 -10.20
C ALA A 161 12.81 -7.16 -9.45
N TYR A 162 12.75 -7.04 -8.12
CA TYR A 162 13.92 -7.00 -7.23
C TYR A 162 14.89 -5.83 -7.42
N THR A 163 14.48 -4.76 -8.09
CA THR A 163 15.32 -3.57 -8.25
C THR A 163 15.11 -2.61 -7.08
N GLN A 164 16.21 -2.17 -6.46
CA GLN A 164 16.24 -1.09 -5.49
C GLN A 164 17.17 0.01 -6.01
N GLN A 165 16.90 1.25 -5.59
CA GLN A 165 17.76 2.37 -5.91
C GLN A 165 19.15 2.16 -5.29
N GLU A 166 20.23 2.26 -6.07
CA GLU A 166 21.60 2.21 -5.55
C GLU A 166 21.81 3.42 -4.61
N ASN A 167 22.29 3.16 -3.39
CA ASN A 167 22.59 4.13 -2.32
C ASN A 167 21.46 4.41 -1.30
N GLN A 168 20.72 3.39 -0.88
CA GLN A 168 19.90 3.46 0.33
C GLN A 168 20.35 2.44 1.38
#